data_db1210baebda8aeacb93f9530cdc3e9e
#
_entry.id   db1210baebda8aeacb93f9530cdc3e9e
#
_cell.length_a   1.000
_cell.length_b   1.000
_cell.length_c   1.000
_cell.angle_alpha   90.00
_cell.angle_beta   90.00
_cell.angle_gamma   90.00
#
_symmetry.space_group_name_H-M   'P 1'
#
loop_
_entity.id
_entity.type
_entity.pdbx_description
1 polymer ?
#
loop_
_entity_poly.entity_id
_entity_poly.type
_entity_poly.pdbx_seq_one_letter_code
_entity_poly.pdbx_strand_id
1 'polypeptide(L)'
;MYTIKTRQKLAAKRIGVSIKPSTDPKKKVDVFDKDNKKLASIGAIEYSDYATYIKSNGLEYADNRKRLYKIRHEKTRKVVGSKSYYADQILWS
;
A
#
# COMPACT_ATOMS: atom_id res chain seq x y z
N MET A 1 2.09 -8.08 -13.72
CA MET A 1 2.82 -7.24 -12.75
C MET A 1 1.95 -6.06 -12.34
N TYR A 2 1.93 -5.72 -11.08
CA TYR A 2 1.12 -4.60 -10.58
C TYR A 2 1.68 -3.26 -11.09
N THR A 3 0.80 -2.36 -11.52
CA THR A 3 1.20 -1.02 -11.95
C THR A 3 1.08 -0.04 -10.78
N ILE A 4 2.23 0.50 -10.35
CA ILE A 4 2.28 1.46 -9.25
C ILE A 4 1.76 2.82 -9.73
N LYS A 5 0.89 3.44 -8.93
CA LYS A 5 0.29 4.73 -9.24
C LYS A 5 1.09 5.87 -8.61
N THR A 6 1.02 7.05 -9.21
CA THR A 6 1.74 8.24 -8.73
C THR A 6 1.42 8.55 -7.27
N ARG A 7 0.16 8.42 -6.85
CA ARG A 7 -0.29 8.61 -5.47
C ARG A 7 0.51 7.72 -4.50
N GLN A 8 0.74 6.47 -4.89
CA GLN A 8 1.47 5.50 -4.06
C GLN A 8 2.95 5.84 -3.95
N LYS A 9 3.54 6.29 -5.06
CA LYS A 9 4.95 6.74 -5.05
C LYS A 9 5.15 7.95 -4.15
N LEU A 10 4.21 8.90 -4.18
CA LEU A 10 4.26 10.08 -3.32
C LEU A 10 4.08 9.72 -1.84
N ALA A 11 3.18 8.78 -1.54
CA ALA A 11 2.97 8.30 -0.18
C ALA A 11 4.24 7.63 0.37
N ALA A 12 4.89 6.79 -0.44
CA ALA A 12 6.13 6.13 -0.06
C ALA A 12 7.24 7.15 0.22
N LYS A 13 7.39 8.14 -0.65
CA LYS A 13 8.38 9.21 -0.48
C LYS A 13 8.16 9.98 0.82
N ARG A 14 6.91 10.22 1.19
CA ARG A 14 6.55 10.95 2.41
C ARG A 14 7.04 10.26 3.67
N ILE A 15 7.07 8.92 3.67
CA ILE A 15 7.56 8.14 4.82
C ILE A 15 9.02 7.67 4.64
N GLY A 16 9.72 8.18 3.63
CA GLY A 16 11.14 7.95 3.46
C GLY A 16 11.54 6.60 2.86
N VAL A 17 10.63 5.97 2.10
CA VAL A 17 10.92 4.69 1.44
C VAL A 17 10.67 4.80 -0.06
N SER A 18 11.18 3.82 -0.82
CA SER A 18 10.89 3.68 -2.24
C SER A 18 10.10 2.39 -2.47
N ILE A 19 9.38 2.34 -3.58
CA ILE A 19 8.58 1.18 -3.93
C ILE A 19 8.82 0.76 -5.38
N LYS A 20 8.72 -0.55 -5.63
CA LYS A 20 8.80 -1.14 -6.96
C LYS A 20 7.75 -2.24 -7.06
N PRO A 21 7.30 -2.59 -8.29
CA PRO A 21 6.43 -3.76 -8.43
C PRO A 21 7.11 -4.99 -7.81
N SER A 22 6.36 -5.78 -7.06
CA SER A 22 6.92 -6.93 -6.35
C SER A 22 7.40 -8.01 -7.31
N THR A 23 8.51 -8.65 -6.95
CA THR A 23 8.97 -9.86 -7.63
C THR A 23 8.16 -11.09 -7.23
N ASP A 24 7.42 -11.01 -6.12
CA ASP A 24 6.48 -12.05 -5.70
C ASP A 24 5.17 -11.87 -6.46
N PRO A 25 4.74 -12.85 -7.28
CA PRO A 25 3.52 -12.71 -8.08
C PRO A 25 2.25 -12.60 -7.25
N LYS A 26 2.30 -12.93 -5.97
CA LYS A 26 1.15 -12.83 -5.06
C LYS A 26 1.07 -11.47 -4.37
N LYS A 27 2.07 -10.62 -4.53
CA LYS A 27 2.15 -9.30 -3.89
C LYS A 27 2.16 -8.19 -4.93
N LYS A 28 1.72 -7.00 -4.53
CA LYS A 28 1.67 -5.84 -5.43
C LYS A 28 3.00 -5.09 -5.47
N VAL A 29 3.56 -4.79 -4.31
CA VAL A 29 4.64 -3.84 -4.16
C VAL A 29 5.69 -4.34 -3.17
N ASP A 30 6.96 -4.16 -3.52
CA ASP A 30 8.08 -4.31 -2.59
C ASP A 30 8.50 -2.93 -2.11
N VAL A 31 8.77 -2.83 -0.80
CA VAL A 31 9.18 -1.59 -0.13
C VAL A 31 10.66 -1.67 0.20
N PHE A 32 11.40 -0.59 -0.12
CA PHE A 32 12.85 -0.53 0.08
C PHE A 32 13.21 0.71 0.90
N ASP A 33 14.25 0.59 1.73
CA ASP A 33 14.82 1.74 2.43
C ASP A 33 15.71 2.58 1.51
N LYS A 34 16.30 3.65 2.06
CA LYS A 34 17.18 4.54 1.30
C LYS A 34 18.46 3.86 0.80
N ASP A 35 18.86 2.77 1.43
CA ASP A 35 20.02 1.97 1.03
C ASP A 35 19.65 0.85 0.06
N ASN A 36 18.42 0.89 -0.45
CA ASN A 36 17.88 -0.07 -1.41
C ASN A 36 17.73 -1.48 -0.82
N LYS A 37 17.60 -1.58 0.50
CA LYS A 37 17.36 -2.83 1.19
C LYS A 37 15.85 -3.09 1.27
N LYS A 38 15.43 -4.29 0.91
CA LYS A 38 14.02 -4.65 0.94
C LYS A 38 13.51 -4.77 2.38
N LEU A 39 12.47 -3.99 2.70
CA LEU A 39 11.85 -3.97 4.01
C LEU A 39 10.62 -4.88 4.10
N ALA A 40 9.83 -4.94 3.03
CA ALA A 40 8.59 -5.72 3.03
C ALA A 40 8.05 -5.90 1.62
N SER A 41 7.20 -6.91 1.45
CA SER A 41 6.33 -7.06 0.28
C SER A 41 4.90 -6.90 0.76
N ILE A 42 4.13 -6.00 0.16
CA ILE A 42 2.81 -5.62 0.63
C ILE A 42 1.74 -5.76 -0.44
N GLY A 43 0.50 -5.92 0.01
CA GLY A 43 -0.69 -5.96 -0.84
C GLY A 43 -0.87 -7.29 -1.56
N ALA A 44 -1.96 -8.01 -1.28
CA ALA A 44 -2.32 -9.19 -2.03
C ALA A 44 -2.75 -8.78 -3.44
N ILE A 45 -2.20 -9.43 -4.46
CA ILE A 45 -2.45 -9.08 -5.87
C ILE A 45 -3.94 -9.23 -6.25
N GLU A 46 -4.65 -10.13 -5.62
CA GLU A 46 -6.05 -10.40 -5.88
C GLU A 46 -7.03 -9.40 -5.25
N TYR A 47 -6.56 -8.55 -4.33
CA TYR A 47 -7.40 -7.54 -3.69
C TYR A 47 -7.05 -6.15 -4.22
N SER A 48 -8.07 -5.28 -4.29
CA SER A 48 -7.88 -3.89 -4.71
C SER A 48 -7.39 -3.03 -3.55
N ASP A 49 -6.78 -1.89 -3.90
CA ASP A 49 -6.33 -0.88 -2.96
C ASP A 49 -7.10 0.41 -3.17
N TYR A 50 -6.80 1.44 -2.36
CA TYR A 50 -7.52 2.70 -2.41
C TYR A 50 -7.49 3.35 -3.78
N ALA A 51 -6.29 3.50 -4.37
CA ALA A 51 -6.14 4.14 -5.68
C ALA A 51 -6.89 3.38 -6.78
N THR A 52 -6.88 2.05 -6.73
CA THR A 52 -7.62 1.22 -7.68
C THR A 52 -9.13 1.38 -7.51
N TYR A 53 -9.61 1.42 -6.26
CA TYR A 53 -11.04 1.62 -5.99
C TYR A 53 -11.52 3.00 -6.46
N ILE A 54 -10.73 4.05 -6.28
CA ILE A 54 -11.09 5.39 -6.80
C ILE A 54 -11.32 5.31 -8.30
N LYS A 55 -10.39 4.70 -9.03
CA LYS A 55 -10.46 4.59 -10.48
C LYS A 55 -11.64 3.77 -10.97
N SER A 56 -11.93 2.64 -10.31
CA SER A 56 -12.94 1.69 -10.79
C SER A 56 -14.34 1.93 -10.22
N ASN A 57 -14.46 2.44 -8.99
CA ASN A 57 -15.73 2.52 -8.27
C ASN A 57 -16.05 3.91 -7.73
N GLY A 58 -15.13 4.88 -7.87
CA GLY A 58 -15.33 6.23 -7.39
C GLY A 58 -14.85 6.45 -5.96
N LEU A 59 -14.74 7.73 -5.58
CA LEU A 59 -14.15 8.14 -4.30
C LEU A 59 -14.96 7.68 -3.09
N GLU A 60 -16.28 7.80 -3.15
CA GLU A 60 -17.15 7.40 -2.02
C GLU A 60 -17.00 5.93 -1.67
N TYR A 61 -17.02 5.07 -2.68
CA TYR A 61 -16.81 3.64 -2.49
C TYR A 61 -15.42 3.35 -1.95
N ALA A 62 -14.39 3.99 -2.51
CA ALA A 62 -13.01 3.84 -2.08
C ALA A 62 -12.83 4.27 -0.62
N ASP A 63 -13.43 5.39 -0.20
CA ASP A 63 -13.37 5.87 1.19
C ASP A 63 -14.01 4.88 2.16
N ASN A 64 -15.12 4.26 1.78
CA ASN A 64 -15.76 3.24 2.60
C ASN A 64 -14.85 2.01 2.78
N ARG A 65 -14.21 1.56 1.69
CA ARG A 65 -13.27 0.43 1.76
C ARG A 65 -12.03 0.78 2.59
N LYS A 66 -11.54 2.00 2.47
CA LYS A 66 -10.43 2.51 3.28
C LYS A 66 -10.78 2.49 4.77
N ARG A 67 -11.97 2.96 5.12
CA ARG A 67 -12.45 2.95 6.51
C ARG A 67 -12.50 1.53 7.07
N LEU A 68 -13.05 0.59 6.30
CA LEU A 68 -13.13 -0.82 6.70
C LEU A 68 -11.74 -1.43 6.88
N TYR A 69 -10.81 -1.13 5.98
CA TYR A 69 -9.42 -1.59 6.10
C TYR A 69 -8.79 -1.09 7.40
N LYS A 70 -8.92 0.21 7.70
CA LYS A 70 -8.31 0.79 8.89
C LYS A 70 -8.89 0.23 10.17
N ILE A 71 -10.19 -0.05 10.22
CA ILE A 71 -10.83 -0.69 11.37
C ILE A 71 -10.26 -2.10 11.58
N ARG A 72 -10.18 -2.90 10.51
CA ARG A 72 -9.69 -4.28 10.59
C ARG A 72 -8.23 -4.37 11.01
N HIS A 73 -7.41 -3.40 10.59
CA HIS A 73 -5.98 -3.38 10.87
C HIS A 73 -5.57 -2.38 11.94
N GLU A 74 -6.51 -1.90 12.76
CA GLU A 74 -6.25 -0.83 13.73
C GLU A 74 -5.07 -1.12 14.66
N LYS A 75 -4.92 -2.34 15.11
CA LYS A 75 -3.85 -2.71 16.04
C LYS A 75 -2.47 -2.78 15.38
N THR A 76 -2.41 -3.09 14.09
CA THR A 76 -1.14 -3.37 13.41
C THR A 76 -0.69 -2.26 12.48
N ARG A 77 -1.62 -1.49 11.89
CA ARG A 77 -1.27 -0.44 10.91
C ARG A 77 -0.46 0.71 11.49
N LYS A 78 -0.49 0.88 12.81
CA LYS A 78 0.24 1.94 13.51
C LYS A 78 1.62 1.50 13.98
N VAL A 79 1.96 0.22 13.84
CA VAL A 79 3.27 -0.31 14.21
C VAL A 79 4.25 0.02 13.10
N VAL A 80 5.06 1.05 13.29
CA VAL A 80 6.02 1.54 12.29
C VAL A 80 6.96 0.41 11.88
N GLY A 81 7.12 0.21 10.57
CA GLY A 81 7.97 -0.83 10.00
C GLY A 81 7.29 -2.16 9.78
N SER A 82 6.06 -2.35 10.22
CA SER A 82 5.31 -3.58 9.94
C SER A 82 4.73 -3.56 8.53
N LYS A 83 4.37 -4.74 8.01
CA LYS A 83 3.70 -4.84 6.70
C LYS A 83 2.40 -4.06 6.67
N SER A 84 1.62 -4.13 7.74
CA SER A 84 0.36 -3.38 7.86
C SER A 84 0.58 -1.88 7.83
N TYR A 85 1.66 -1.40 8.47
CA TYR A 85 2.02 0.01 8.43
C TYR A 85 2.30 0.48 7.00
N TYR A 86 3.15 -0.25 6.27
CA TYR A 86 3.47 0.12 4.88
C TYR A 86 2.25 0.05 3.97
N ALA A 87 1.42 -0.97 4.12
CA ALA A 87 0.19 -1.08 3.34
C ALA A 87 -0.77 0.07 3.64
N ASP A 88 -0.93 0.44 4.93
CA ASP A 88 -1.76 1.56 5.34
C ASP A 88 -1.28 2.88 4.73
N GLN A 89 0.02 3.15 4.81
CA GLN A 89 0.61 4.41 4.35
C GLN A 89 0.69 4.52 2.84
N ILE A 90 0.85 3.42 2.12
CA ILE A 90 1.10 3.42 0.68
C ILE A 90 -0.15 3.05 -0.11
N LEU A 91 -0.75 1.90 0.20
CA LEU A 91 -1.87 1.38 -0.59
C LEU A 91 -3.22 1.96 -0.17
N TRP A 92 -3.34 2.40 1.06
CA TRP A 92 -4.59 2.89 1.64
C TRP A 92 -4.52 4.35 2.11
N SER A 93 -3.56 5.08 1.59
CA SER A 93 -3.50 6.52 1.89
C SER A 93 -4.33 7.36 0.93
#